data_e6926125dd92b9a11f762349321588cb
#
_entry.id   e6926125dd92b9a11f762349321588cb
#
_cell.length_a   1.000
_cell.length_b   1.000
_cell.length_c   1.000
_cell.angle_alpha   90.00
_cell.angle_beta   90.00
_cell.angle_gamma   90.00
#
_symmetry.space_group_name_H-M   'P 1'
#
loop_
_entity.id
_entity.type
_entity.pdbx_description
1 polymer ?
#
loop_
_entity_poly.entity_id
_entity_poly.type
_entity_poly.pdbx_seq_one_letter_code
_entity_poly.pdbx_strand_id
1 'polypeptide(L)'
;MEEIKLYGVKIDNVTREEAVCRALRATGEPCVAFTPNALMLERARKDTALATLLNRASLSLPDGAGVVWAAEKMGMPLRERVAGIGFGSEILERAERSGLRVFLLGGGDGVAEHARENLRKKHPRLCICGATWGYFQKTGEENASVISYIRACRPDVLFVCMGFPVQERWVIENLHLLSDIRVIACLGGSLDVWAGDLRRAPHWMSRMGMEWLWRMLRQPKRFAKLPEIASFLWHVPPKAEFTEKSPL
;
A
#
# COMPACT_ATOMS: atom_id res chain seq x y z
N MET A 1 -19.10 -6.57 5.37
CA MET A 1 -17.67 -6.90 5.43
C MET A 1 -17.17 -6.37 6.75
N GLU A 2 -16.51 -7.19 7.53
CA GLU A 2 -16.05 -6.80 8.86
C GLU A 2 -14.81 -5.93 8.73
N GLU A 3 -14.83 -4.75 9.28
CA GLU A 3 -13.68 -3.86 9.43
C GLU A 3 -13.34 -3.73 10.90
N ILE A 4 -12.09 -3.54 11.21
CA ILE A 4 -11.63 -3.21 12.56
C ILE A 4 -11.03 -1.81 12.59
N LYS A 5 -10.92 -1.20 13.77
CA LYS A 5 -10.25 0.08 13.96
C LYS A 5 -9.03 -0.09 14.84
N LEU A 6 -7.86 0.28 14.33
CA LEU A 6 -6.60 0.34 15.08
C LEU A 6 -6.13 1.79 15.16
N TYR A 7 -6.11 2.37 16.36
CA TYR A 7 -5.74 3.77 16.61
C TYR A 7 -6.51 4.77 15.73
N GLY A 8 -7.83 4.55 15.57
CA GLY A 8 -8.68 5.41 14.77
C GLY A 8 -8.57 5.18 13.25
N VAL A 9 -7.68 4.29 12.80
CA VAL A 9 -7.54 3.91 11.40
C VAL A 9 -8.32 2.63 11.12
N LYS A 10 -9.16 2.68 10.10
CA LYS A 10 -9.90 1.55 9.58
C LYS A 10 -8.96 0.54 8.90
N ILE A 11 -9.15 -0.73 9.20
CA ILE A 11 -8.47 -1.87 8.56
C ILE A 11 -9.52 -2.88 8.11
N ASP A 12 -9.54 -3.23 6.84
CA ASP A 12 -10.46 -4.22 6.31
C ASP A 12 -10.01 -5.64 6.67
N ASN A 13 -10.92 -6.44 7.26
CA ASN A 13 -10.66 -7.83 7.64
C ASN A 13 -10.93 -8.77 6.45
N VAL A 14 -10.02 -8.73 5.50
CA VAL A 14 -10.13 -9.45 4.21
C VAL A 14 -8.96 -10.37 3.97
N THR A 15 -9.16 -11.41 3.16
CA THR A 15 -8.05 -12.15 2.55
C THR A 15 -7.50 -11.37 1.35
N ARG A 16 -6.29 -11.72 0.92
CA ARG A 16 -5.69 -11.10 -0.28
C ARG A 16 -6.55 -11.32 -1.52
N GLU A 17 -7.10 -12.52 -1.69
CA GLU A 17 -7.97 -12.83 -2.81
C GLU A 17 -9.23 -11.97 -2.80
N GLU A 18 -9.91 -11.83 -1.67
CA GLU A 18 -11.08 -10.96 -1.50
C GLU A 18 -10.74 -9.51 -1.79
N ALA A 19 -9.59 -9.03 -1.29
CA ALA A 19 -9.12 -7.67 -1.53
C ALA A 19 -8.91 -7.40 -3.03
N VAL A 20 -8.25 -8.31 -3.74
CA VAL A 20 -8.03 -8.20 -5.19
C VAL A 20 -9.35 -8.26 -5.96
N CYS A 21 -10.24 -9.18 -5.61
CA CYS A 21 -11.57 -9.28 -6.22
C CYS A 21 -12.37 -7.99 -6.01
N ARG A 22 -12.35 -7.43 -4.80
CA ARG A 22 -13.04 -6.17 -4.48
C ARG A 22 -12.47 -5.01 -5.29
N ALA A 23 -11.16 -4.88 -5.34
CA ALA A 23 -10.50 -3.81 -6.07
C ALA A 23 -10.84 -3.86 -7.58
N LEU A 24 -10.74 -5.02 -8.20
CA LEU A 24 -10.98 -5.18 -9.63
C LEU A 24 -12.47 -5.13 -10.05
N ARG A 25 -13.39 -5.34 -9.10
CA ARG A 25 -14.84 -5.20 -9.34
C ARG A 25 -15.37 -3.78 -9.11
N ALA A 26 -14.54 -2.85 -8.67
CA ALA A 26 -14.96 -1.47 -8.46
C ALA A 26 -15.50 -0.86 -9.77
N THR A 27 -16.66 -0.22 -9.65
CA THR A 27 -17.35 0.48 -10.75
C THR A 27 -17.81 1.83 -10.28
N GLY A 28 -17.74 2.82 -11.16
CA GLY A 28 -18.11 4.20 -10.87
C GLY A 28 -16.96 4.99 -10.25
N GLU A 29 -16.59 4.73 -9.01
CA GLU A 29 -15.48 5.39 -8.35
C GLU A 29 -14.25 4.49 -8.25
N PRO A 30 -13.01 5.05 -8.28
CA PRO A 30 -11.78 4.29 -8.08
C PRO A 30 -11.75 3.53 -6.75
N CYS A 31 -11.33 2.27 -6.78
CA CYS A 31 -10.93 1.60 -5.55
C CYS A 31 -9.55 2.11 -5.13
N VAL A 32 -9.50 2.97 -4.14
CA VAL A 32 -8.25 3.47 -3.54
C VAL A 32 -7.82 2.51 -2.44
N ALA A 33 -6.72 1.79 -2.67
CA ALA A 33 -6.18 0.83 -1.73
C ALA A 33 -4.93 1.38 -1.02
N PHE A 34 -4.97 1.45 0.32
CA PHE A 34 -3.81 1.74 1.16
C PHE A 34 -3.36 0.49 1.91
N THR A 35 -2.10 0.46 2.32
CA THR A 35 -1.48 -0.67 3.02
C THR A 35 -0.90 -0.25 4.37
N PRO A 36 -1.77 0.13 5.35
CA PRO A 36 -1.31 0.56 6.67
C PRO A 36 -0.45 -0.52 7.35
N ASN A 37 0.66 -0.07 7.90
CA ASN A 37 1.57 -0.90 8.70
C ASN A 37 1.80 -0.27 10.08
N ALA A 38 2.51 -0.97 10.97
CA ALA A 38 2.74 -0.54 12.34
C ALA A 38 3.29 0.90 12.47
N LEU A 39 4.22 1.28 11.58
CA LEU A 39 4.78 2.62 11.55
C LEU A 39 3.74 3.69 11.18
N MET A 40 2.93 3.40 10.18
CA MET A 40 1.84 4.30 9.74
C MET A 40 0.79 4.47 10.83
N LEU A 41 0.42 3.38 11.50
CA LEU A 41 -0.54 3.39 12.61
C LEU A 41 0.01 4.15 13.82
N GLU A 42 1.29 3.99 14.16
CA GLU A 42 1.91 4.74 15.26
C GLU A 42 1.94 6.26 14.98
N ARG A 43 2.22 6.64 13.73
CA ARG A 43 2.15 8.05 13.33
C ARG A 43 0.72 8.59 13.33
N ALA A 44 -0.25 7.80 12.84
CA ALA A 44 -1.67 8.15 12.88
C ALA A 44 -2.20 8.30 14.32
N ARG A 45 -1.69 7.48 15.26
CA ARG A 45 -2.01 7.61 16.69
C ARG A 45 -1.60 8.96 17.27
N LYS A 46 -0.49 9.52 16.78
CA LYS A 46 0.07 10.82 17.23
C LYS A 46 -0.47 12.02 16.43
N ASP A 47 -0.98 11.76 15.22
CA ASP A 47 -1.44 12.79 14.29
C ASP A 47 -2.79 12.39 13.69
N THR A 48 -3.84 13.05 14.15
CA THR A 48 -5.22 12.80 13.70
C THR A 48 -5.44 13.12 12.21
N ALA A 49 -4.65 14.04 11.64
CA ALA A 49 -4.71 14.33 10.22
C ALA A 49 -4.22 13.14 9.37
N LEU A 50 -3.19 12.41 9.86
CA LEU A 50 -2.75 11.18 9.21
C LEU A 50 -3.78 10.05 9.37
N ALA A 51 -4.44 9.93 10.51
CA ALA A 51 -5.54 8.97 10.70
C ALA A 51 -6.70 9.27 9.73
N THR A 52 -7.09 10.54 9.60
CA THR A 52 -8.10 10.99 8.66
C THR A 52 -7.71 10.69 7.22
N LEU A 53 -6.46 10.95 6.84
CA LEU A 53 -5.94 10.63 5.52
C LEU A 53 -6.05 9.13 5.21
N LEU A 54 -5.61 8.27 6.13
CA LEU A 54 -5.66 6.81 5.95
C LEU A 54 -7.11 6.30 5.82
N ASN A 55 -8.05 6.92 6.53
CA ASN A 55 -9.48 6.57 6.46
C ASN A 55 -10.17 6.99 5.14
N ARG A 56 -9.48 7.72 4.26
CA ARG A 56 -9.98 8.04 2.91
C ARG A 56 -9.85 6.86 1.94
N ALA A 57 -9.16 5.79 2.32
CA ALA A 57 -9.08 4.58 1.50
C ALA A 57 -10.44 3.90 1.36
N SER A 58 -10.76 3.43 0.15
CA SER A 58 -11.89 2.50 -0.07
C SER A 58 -11.54 1.08 0.37
N LEU A 59 -10.25 0.76 0.42
CA LEU A 59 -9.72 -0.53 0.84
C LEU A 59 -8.43 -0.33 1.66
N SER A 60 -8.46 -0.72 2.92
CA SER A 60 -7.36 -0.54 3.87
C SER A 60 -6.80 -1.91 4.27
N LEU A 61 -5.65 -2.29 3.69
CA LEU A 61 -5.10 -3.63 3.79
C LEU A 61 -4.15 -3.78 4.99
N PRO A 62 -4.27 -4.84 5.81
CA PRO A 62 -3.41 -5.10 6.95
C PRO A 62 -1.99 -5.51 6.52
N ASP A 63 -1.08 -4.54 6.32
CA ASP A 63 0.29 -4.82 5.92
C ASP A 63 1.23 -4.94 7.13
N GLY A 64 1.90 -6.07 7.19
CA GLY A 64 2.92 -6.35 8.19
C GLY A 64 2.43 -7.09 9.43
N ALA A 65 3.38 -7.84 10.02
CA ALA A 65 3.11 -8.69 11.19
C ALA A 65 2.65 -7.89 12.42
N GLY A 66 3.14 -6.65 12.58
CA GLY A 66 2.78 -5.80 13.72
C GLY A 66 1.30 -5.43 13.74
N VAL A 67 0.68 -5.21 12.57
CA VAL A 67 -0.75 -4.91 12.48
C VAL A 67 -1.60 -6.12 12.88
N VAL A 68 -1.25 -7.30 12.36
CA VAL A 68 -1.93 -8.56 12.69
C VAL A 68 -1.80 -8.88 14.18
N TRP A 69 -0.60 -8.76 14.73
CA TRP A 69 -0.34 -8.97 16.16
C TRP A 69 -1.13 -7.98 17.04
N ALA A 70 -1.18 -6.71 16.66
CA ALA A 70 -1.94 -5.69 17.40
C ALA A 70 -3.44 -6.00 17.41
N ALA A 71 -3.99 -6.37 16.25
CA ALA A 71 -5.39 -6.77 16.13
C ALA A 71 -5.72 -7.99 16.99
N GLU A 72 -4.87 -9.00 16.98
CA GLU A 72 -5.01 -10.21 17.81
C GLU A 72 -4.98 -9.87 19.31
N LYS A 73 -3.98 -9.07 19.75
CA LYS A 73 -3.86 -8.62 21.14
C LYS A 73 -5.08 -7.83 21.61
N MET A 74 -5.71 -7.06 20.73
CA MET A 74 -6.95 -6.31 21.02
C MET A 74 -8.20 -7.19 20.92
N GLY A 75 -8.09 -8.48 20.62
CA GLY A 75 -9.21 -9.41 20.52
C GLY A 75 -10.02 -9.29 19.21
N MET A 76 -9.43 -8.67 18.18
CA MET A 76 -10.03 -8.48 16.86
C MET A 76 -9.14 -9.15 15.78
N PRO A 77 -9.00 -10.50 15.78
CA PRO A 77 -8.08 -11.19 14.90
C PRO A 77 -8.40 -10.96 13.43
N LEU A 78 -7.38 -10.67 12.65
CA LEU A 78 -7.47 -10.51 11.21
C LEU A 78 -7.34 -11.89 10.52
N ARG A 79 -8.09 -12.07 9.43
CA ARG A 79 -8.13 -13.32 8.66
C ARG A 79 -6.83 -13.61 7.94
N GLU A 80 -6.16 -12.56 7.43
CA GLU A 80 -4.91 -12.69 6.70
C GLU A 80 -4.07 -11.43 6.81
N ARG A 81 -2.75 -11.58 6.79
CA ARG A 81 -1.82 -10.48 6.56
C ARG A 81 -1.73 -10.20 5.06
N VAL A 82 -2.25 -9.08 4.60
CA VAL A 82 -2.23 -8.69 3.18
C VAL A 82 -1.10 -7.71 2.93
N ALA A 83 0.09 -8.23 2.58
CA ALA A 83 1.23 -7.39 2.21
C ALA A 83 0.98 -6.68 0.87
N GLY A 84 1.29 -5.38 0.80
CA GLY A 84 1.06 -4.55 -0.39
C GLY A 84 1.69 -5.12 -1.66
N ILE A 85 2.92 -5.63 -1.58
CA ILE A 85 3.58 -6.27 -2.73
C ILE A 85 2.86 -7.55 -3.18
N GLY A 86 2.30 -8.34 -2.25
CA GLY A 86 1.52 -9.53 -2.58
C GLY A 86 0.21 -9.18 -3.28
N PHE A 87 -0.50 -8.18 -2.77
CA PHE A 87 -1.69 -7.62 -3.38
C PHE A 87 -1.42 -7.09 -4.79
N GLY A 88 -0.38 -6.26 -4.96
CA GLY A 88 0.01 -5.71 -6.26
C GLY A 88 0.42 -6.80 -7.26
N SER A 89 1.17 -7.82 -6.83
CA SER A 89 1.58 -8.92 -7.70
C SER A 89 0.37 -9.74 -8.19
N GLU A 90 -0.61 -10.00 -7.34
CA GLU A 90 -1.83 -10.71 -7.75
C GLU A 90 -2.70 -9.86 -8.69
N ILE A 91 -2.77 -8.53 -8.48
CA ILE A 91 -3.41 -7.63 -9.46
C ILE A 91 -2.71 -7.71 -10.81
N LEU A 92 -1.35 -7.72 -10.85
CA LEU A 92 -0.61 -7.85 -12.11
C LEU A 92 -0.94 -9.16 -12.85
N GLU A 93 -1.03 -10.29 -12.14
CA GLU A 93 -1.42 -11.58 -12.72
C GLU A 93 -2.85 -11.55 -13.29
N ARG A 94 -3.78 -10.94 -12.58
CA ARG A 94 -5.15 -10.79 -13.07
C ARG A 94 -5.26 -9.78 -14.20
N ALA A 95 -4.49 -8.69 -14.16
CA ALA A 95 -4.40 -7.71 -15.22
C ALA A 95 -3.88 -8.33 -16.51
N GLU A 96 -2.85 -9.18 -16.43
CA GLU A 96 -2.33 -9.93 -17.59
C GLU A 96 -3.40 -10.84 -18.23
N ARG A 97 -4.18 -11.54 -17.41
CA ARG A 97 -5.26 -12.44 -17.88
C ARG A 97 -6.44 -11.68 -18.51
N SER A 98 -6.74 -10.50 -17.99
CA SER A 98 -7.92 -9.71 -18.38
C SER A 98 -7.59 -8.56 -19.34
N GLY A 99 -6.33 -8.41 -19.76
CA GLY A 99 -5.90 -7.34 -20.68
C GLY A 99 -5.97 -5.93 -20.07
N LEU A 100 -5.96 -5.81 -18.73
CA LEU A 100 -6.01 -4.50 -18.06
C LEU A 100 -4.70 -3.74 -18.24
N ARG A 101 -4.80 -2.44 -18.37
CA ARG A 101 -3.69 -1.50 -18.55
C ARG A 101 -3.17 -1.05 -17.20
N VAL A 102 -1.88 -1.23 -16.95
CA VAL A 102 -1.22 -0.90 -15.69
C VAL A 102 -0.27 0.27 -15.88
N PHE A 103 -0.32 1.24 -14.97
CA PHE A 103 0.65 2.35 -14.90
C PHE A 103 1.46 2.24 -13.61
N LEU A 104 2.77 2.48 -13.70
CA LEU A 104 3.71 2.44 -12.59
C LEU A 104 4.19 3.85 -12.26
N LEU A 105 3.87 4.37 -11.06
CA LEU A 105 4.29 5.68 -10.61
C LEU A 105 5.12 5.55 -9.33
N GLY A 106 6.36 5.97 -9.34
CA GLY A 106 7.17 6.01 -8.13
C GLY A 106 8.59 5.50 -8.31
N GLY A 107 9.25 5.26 -7.17
CA GLY A 107 10.67 4.93 -7.16
C GLY A 107 11.57 6.13 -7.49
N GLY A 108 12.88 5.92 -7.43
CA GLY A 108 13.89 6.86 -7.91
C GLY A 108 14.01 6.87 -9.43
N ASP A 109 15.03 7.58 -9.92
CA ASP A 109 15.32 7.64 -11.35
C ASP A 109 15.56 6.23 -11.92
N GLY A 110 14.91 5.91 -13.04
CA GLY A 110 15.02 4.61 -13.71
C GLY A 110 14.31 3.43 -13.02
N VAL A 111 13.88 3.54 -11.75
CA VAL A 111 13.28 2.40 -11.00
C VAL A 111 11.97 1.93 -11.62
N ALA A 112 11.09 2.84 -12.01
CA ALA A 112 9.80 2.47 -12.61
C ALA A 112 10.00 1.79 -13.98
N GLU A 113 10.97 2.24 -14.77
CA GLU A 113 11.34 1.67 -16.06
C GLU A 113 11.94 0.26 -15.90
N HIS A 114 12.88 0.06 -14.97
CA HIS A 114 13.43 -1.26 -14.67
C HIS A 114 12.35 -2.22 -14.16
N ALA A 115 11.46 -1.74 -13.29
CA ALA A 115 10.31 -2.54 -12.83
C ALA A 115 9.44 -2.97 -14.02
N ARG A 116 9.13 -2.05 -14.95
CA ARG A 116 8.38 -2.35 -16.17
C ARG A 116 9.06 -3.44 -17.02
N GLU A 117 10.37 -3.34 -17.23
CA GLU A 117 11.11 -4.32 -18.02
C GLU A 117 11.10 -5.71 -17.37
N ASN A 118 11.35 -5.79 -16.07
CA ASN A 118 11.36 -7.04 -15.33
C ASN A 118 9.96 -7.68 -15.24
N LEU A 119 8.93 -6.86 -15.05
CA LEU A 119 7.54 -7.33 -15.04
C LEU A 119 7.13 -7.84 -16.42
N ARG A 120 7.52 -7.20 -17.53
CA ARG A 120 7.26 -7.69 -18.89
C ARG A 120 7.95 -9.02 -19.19
N LYS A 121 9.17 -9.24 -18.66
CA LYS A 121 9.85 -10.54 -18.77
C LYS A 121 9.08 -11.64 -18.03
N LYS A 122 8.53 -11.33 -16.85
CA LYS A 122 7.77 -12.28 -16.02
C LYS A 122 6.33 -12.49 -16.52
N HIS A 123 5.73 -11.45 -17.06
CA HIS A 123 4.34 -11.38 -17.52
C HIS A 123 4.31 -10.85 -18.97
N PRO A 124 4.60 -11.69 -19.98
CA PRO A 124 4.80 -11.22 -21.37
C PRO A 124 3.57 -10.58 -22.03
N ARG A 125 2.36 -10.93 -21.55
CA ARG A 125 1.09 -10.37 -22.05
C ARG A 125 0.58 -9.18 -21.24
N LEU A 126 1.27 -8.79 -20.17
CA LEU A 126 0.87 -7.68 -19.32
C LEU A 126 1.03 -6.33 -20.05
N CYS A 127 -0.04 -5.57 -20.15
CA CYS A 127 -0.02 -4.23 -20.72
C CYS A 127 0.41 -3.20 -19.66
N ILE A 128 1.71 -2.91 -19.56
CA ILE A 128 2.19 -1.76 -18.80
C ILE A 128 2.21 -0.56 -19.74
N CYS A 129 1.16 0.27 -19.64
CA CYS A 129 0.89 1.39 -20.55
C CYS A 129 1.74 2.64 -20.28
N GLY A 130 2.33 2.75 -19.09
CA GLY A 130 3.24 3.83 -18.74
C GLY A 130 4.00 3.55 -17.45
N ALA A 131 5.12 4.25 -17.28
CA ALA A 131 5.94 4.23 -16.08
C ALA A 131 6.60 5.60 -15.92
N THR A 132 6.71 6.10 -14.68
CA THR A 132 7.46 7.33 -14.38
C THR A 132 7.90 7.38 -12.93
N TRP A 133 8.94 8.13 -12.66
CA TRP A 133 9.55 8.27 -11.33
C TRP A 133 8.66 9.04 -10.34
N GLY A 134 8.99 8.94 -9.05
CA GLY A 134 8.19 9.50 -7.97
C GLY A 134 8.71 10.83 -7.38
N TYR A 135 9.81 11.40 -7.85
CA TYR A 135 10.46 12.57 -7.25
C TYR A 135 10.20 13.88 -8.02
N PHE A 136 8.98 14.09 -8.45
CA PHE A 136 8.48 15.34 -9.02
C PHE A 136 7.83 16.23 -7.94
N GLN A 137 7.66 17.52 -8.20
CA GLN A 137 6.88 18.41 -7.33
C GLN A 137 5.41 18.01 -7.35
N LYS A 138 4.83 17.76 -6.16
CA LYS A 138 3.45 17.22 -6.02
C LYS A 138 2.36 18.25 -6.30
N THR A 139 2.75 19.47 -6.64
CA THR A 139 1.87 20.61 -7.01
C THR A 139 2.44 21.33 -8.23
N GLY A 140 1.66 22.22 -8.85
CA GLY A 140 2.10 23.02 -9.99
C GLY A 140 2.27 22.24 -11.29
N GLU A 141 3.13 22.72 -12.18
CA GLU A 141 3.27 22.23 -13.57
C GLU A 141 3.78 20.79 -13.66
N GLU A 142 4.73 20.39 -12.81
CA GLU A 142 5.24 19.02 -12.82
C GLU A 142 4.14 18.03 -12.45
N ASN A 143 3.34 18.34 -11.41
CA ASN A 143 2.19 17.52 -11.05
C ASN A 143 1.18 17.42 -12.19
N ALA A 144 0.84 18.56 -12.79
CA ALA A 144 -0.10 18.60 -13.92
C ALA A 144 0.40 17.76 -15.11
N SER A 145 1.70 17.81 -15.39
CA SER A 145 2.34 17.01 -16.44
C SER A 145 2.26 15.51 -16.16
N VAL A 146 2.54 15.08 -14.92
CA VAL A 146 2.43 13.67 -14.50
C VAL A 146 0.98 13.18 -14.60
N ILE A 147 0.02 13.95 -14.12
CA ILE A 147 -1.42 13.62 -14.21
C ILE A 147 -1.83 13.50 -15.69
N SER A 148 -1.44 14.46 -16.52
CA SER A 148 -1.72 14.44 -17.96
C SER A 148 -1.15 13.19 -18.64
N TYR A 149 0.07 12.80 -18.31
CA TYR A 149 0.70 11.58 -18.82
C TYR A 149 -0.06 10.32 -18.39
N ILE A 150 -0.44 10.20 -17.12
CA ILE A 150 -1.23 9.09 -16.61
C ILE A 150 -2.57 9.00 -17.38
N ARG A 151 -3.29 10.11 -17.51
CA ARG A 151 -4.58 10.15 -18.20
C ARG A 151 -4.46 9.82 -19.70
N ALA A 152 -3.41 10.29 -20.38
CA ALA A 152 -3.14 9.95 -21.77
C ALA A 152 -2.89 8.44 -21.97
N CYS A 153 -2.28 7.79 -20.99
CA CYS A 153 -2.08 6.35 -20.97
C CYS A 153 -3.35 5.53 -20.69
N ARG A 154 -4.42 6.12 -20.19
CA ARG A 154 -5.70 5.46 -19.84
C ARG A 154 -5.51 4.14 -19.11
N PRO A 155 -4.89 4.13 -17.92
CA PRO A 155 -4.70 2.91 -17.15
C PRO A 155 -6.01 2.46 -16.48
N ASP A 156 -6.20 1.15 -16.36
CA ASP A 156 -7.21 0.56 -15.46
C ASP A 156 -6.70 0.48 -14.02
N VAL A 157 -5.38 0.33 -13.88
CA VAL A 157 -4.68 0.17 -12.59
C VAL A 157 -3.52 1.14 -12.52
N LEU A 158 -3.46 1.92 -11.43
CA LEU A 158 -2.35 2.81 -11.10
C LEU A 158 -1.68 2.35 -9.80
N PHE A 159 -0.43 1.93 -9.88
CA PHE A 159 0.39 1.68 -8.71
C PHE A 159 1.19 2.92 -8.35
N VAL A 160 1.03 3.39 -7.11
CA VAL A 160 1.71 4.57 -6.56
C VAL A 160 2.71 4.14 -5.49
N CYS A 161 3.99 4.38 -5.74
CA CYS A 161 5.11 3.87 -4.95
C CYS A 161 6.09 4.99 -4.56
N MET A 162 5.59 6.01 -3.85
CA MET A 162 6.37 7.17 -3.42
C MET A 162 6.65 7.20 -1.91
N GLY A 163 6.11 6.21 -1.19
CA GLY A 163 6.23 6.08 0.26
C GLY A 163 5.24 6.95 1.05
N PHE A 164 4.98 6.50 2.31
CA PHE A 164 4.08 7.16 3.26
C PHE A 164 4.74 8.42 3.87
N PRO A 165 3.99 9.53 4.05
CA PRO A 165 2.58 9.76 3.68
C PRO A 165 2.39 10.39 2.28
N VAL A 166 3.47 10.52 1.50
CA VAL A 166 3.48 11.28 0.24
C VAL A 166 2.52 10.68 -0.79
N GLN A 167 2.55 9.36 -0.97
CA GLN A 167 1.72 8.67 -1.95
C GLN A 167 0.23 8.75 -1.61
N GLU A 168 -0.14 8.56 -0.33
CA GLU A 168 -1.54 8.63 0.10
C GLU A 168 -2.10 10.04 -0.06
N ARG A 169 -1.33 11.05 0.36
CA ARG A 169 -1.71 12.45 0.18
C ARG A 169 -1.92 12.81 -1.28
N TRP A 170 -0.93 12.48 -2.10
CA TRP A 170 -0.98 12.78 -3.53
C TRP A 170 -2.19 12.12 -4.21
N VAL A 171 -2.48 10.87 -3.90
CA VAL A 171 -3.65 10.17 -4.45
C VAL A 171 -4.94 10.87 -4.05
N ILE A 172 -5.12 11.19 -2.77
CA ILE A 172 -6.36 11.82 -2.29
C ILE A 172 -6.55 13.23 -2.85
N GLU A 173 -5.48 14.02 -2.94
CA GLU A 173 -5.52 15.39 -3.49
C GLU A 173 -5.84 15.40 -4.98
N ASN A 174 -5.39 14.40 -5.73
CA ASN A 174 -5.58 14.33 -7.18
C ASN A 174 -6.68 13.34 -7.62
N LEU A 175 -7.42 12.74 -6.68
CA LEU A 175 -8.39 11.67 -6.96
C LEU A 175 -9.45 12.09 -7.99
N HIS A 176 -9.91 13.32 -7.91
CA HIS A 176 -10.90 13.89 -8.85
C HIS A 176 -10.40 13.96 -10.31
N LEU A 177 -9.08 14.00 -10.52
CA LEU A 177 -8.45 13.98 -11.85
C LEU A 177 -8.15 12.57 -12.35
N LEU A 178 -8.27 11.57 -11.48
CA LEU A 178 -7.95 10.15 -11.71
C LEU A 178 -9.18 9.25 -11.61
N SER A 179 -10.39 9.85 -11.70
CA SER A 179 -11.68 9.17 -11.51
C SER A 179 -11.96 8.04 -12.51
N ASP A 180 -11.32 8.06 -13.68
CA ASP A 180 -11.48 7.03 -14.71
C ASP A 180 -10.67 5.75 -14.43
N ILE A 181 -9.82 5.76 -13.40
CA ILE A 181 -8.96 4.63 -13.04
C ILE A 181 -9.72 3.70 -12.09
N ARG A 182 -9.81 2.42 -12.42
CA ARG A 182 -10.53 1.43 -11.60
C ARG A 182 -9.87 1.16 -10.25
N VAL A 183 -8.54 1.00 -10.25
CA VAL A 183 -7.76 0.68 -9.04
C VAL A 183 -6.59 1.63 -8.90
N ILE A 184 -6.49 2.31 -7.76
CA ILE A 184 -5.33 3.11 -7.38
C ILE A 184 -4.76 2.52 -6.09
N ALA A 185 -3.57 1.94 -6.14
CA ALA A 185 -2.98 1.26 -4.99
C ALA A 185 -1.65 1.88 -4.56
N CYS A 186 -1.58 2.31 -3.29
CA CYS A 186 -0.38 2.83 -2.65
C CYS A 186 0.45 1.68 -2.07
N LEU A 187 1.54 1.31 -2.77
CA LEU A 187 2.31 0.10 -2.49
C LEU A 187 3.72 0.36 -1.95
N GLY A 188 4.06 1.59 -1.63
CA GLY A 188 5.35 1.98 -1.06
C GLY A 188 6.54 1.52 -1.91
N GLY A 189 7.47 0.78 -1.32
CA GLY A 189 8.69 0.30 -2.00
C GLY A 189 8.49 -0.96 -2.85
N SER A 190 7.31 -1.20 -3.42
CA SER A 190 7.08 -2.39 -4.26
C SER A 190 7.75 -2.27 -5.62
N LEU A 191 7.88 -1.06 -6.17
CA LEU A 191 8.62 -0.83 -7.42
C LEU A 191 10.10 -1.19 -7.29
N ASP A 192 10.75 -0.83 -6.18
CA ASP A 192 12.16 -1.18 -5.93
C ASP A 192 12.37 -2.71 -5.92
N VAL A 193 11.37 -3.46 -5.45
CA VAL A 193 11.41 -4.94 -5.47
C VAL A 193 11.20 -5.47 -6.89
N TRP A 194 10.26 -4.93 -7.64
CA TRP A 194 9.99 -5.34 -9.02
C TRP A 194 11.12 -4.91 -9.97
N ALA A 195 11.78 -3.79 -9.70
CA ALA A 195 12.99 -3.38 -10.42
C ALA A 195 14.20 -4.30 -10.14
N GLY A 196 14.16 -5.06 -9.03
CA GLY A 196 15.27 -5.92 -8.62
C GLY A 196 16.30 -5.22 -7.73
N ASP A 197 16.15 -3.93 -7.45
CA ASP A 197 17.05 -3.15 -6.61
C ASP A 197 17.00 -3.60 -5.13
N LEU A 198 15.83 -4.08 -4.70
CA LEU A 198 15.63 -4.64 -3.38
C LEU A 198 15.28 -6.14 -3.49
N ARG A 199 16.18 -7.00 -3.03
CA ARG A 199 15.87 -8.43 -2.89
C ARG A 199 14.81 -8.62 -1.82
N ARG A 200 13.76 -9.33 -2.17
CA ARG A 200 12.71 -9.75 -1.22
C ARG A 200 13.33 -10.62 -0.12
N ALA A 201 12.76 -10.55 1.06
CA ALA A 201 13.13 -11.46 2.15
C ALA A 201 12.96 -12.92 1.70
N PRO A 202 13.84 -13.86 2.14
CA PRO A 202 13.65 -15.28 1.92
C PRO A 202 12.25 -15.71 2.37
N HIS A 203 11.69 -16.69 1.67
CA HIS A 203 10.29 -17.09 1.87
C HIS A 203 9.99 -17.49 3.33
N TRP A 204 10.93 -18.13 4.01
CA TRP A 204 10.81 -18.50 5.44
C TRP A 204 10.75 -17.27 6.35
N MET A 205 11.54 -16.21 6.09
CA MET A 205 11.49 -14.96 6.86
C MET A 205 10.17 -14.21 6.62
N SER A 206 9.67 -14.22 5.39
CA SER A 206 8.37 -13.61 5.07
C SER A 206 7.23 -14.35 5.76
N ARG A 207 7.28 -15.69 5.85
CA ARG A 207 6.32 -16.52 6.59
C ARG A 207 6.32 -16.24 8.10
N MET A 208 7.49 -16.01 8.66
CA MET A 208 7.65 -15.68 10.09
C MET A 208 7.35 -14.21 10.42
N GLY A 209 6.93 -13.40 9.44
CA GLY A 209 6.67 -11.97 9.64
C GLY A 209 7.92 -11.10 9.81
N MET A 210 9.12 -11.66 9.57
CA MET A 210 10.41 -10.97 9.76
C MET A 210 10.90 -10.19 8.54
N GLU A 211 10.03 -9.91 7.58
CA GLU A 211 10.39 -9.11 6.38
C GLU A 211 10.90 -7.71 6.74
N TRP A 212 10.36 -7.11 7.81
CA TRP A 212 10.84 -5.84 8.33
C TRP A 212 12.30 -5.87 8.78
N LEU A 213 12.74 -6.98 9.41
CA LEU A 213 14.13 -7.18 9.84
C LEU A 213 15.06 -7.32 8.63
N TRP A 214 14.65 -8.08 7.61
CA TRP A 214 15.39 -8.17 6.35
C TRP A 214 15.59 -6.81 5.69
N ARG A 215 14.53 -6.01 5.65
CA ARG A 215 14.60 -4.64 5.10
C ARG A 215 15.50 -3.73 5.92
N MET A 216 15.57 -3.89 7.24
CA MET A 216 16.51 -3.15 8.11
C MET A 216 17.95 -3.53 7.83
N LEU A 217 18.25 -4.83 7.74
CA LEU A 217 19.60 -5.32 7.43
C LEU A 217 20.11 -4.82 6.07
N ARG A 218 19.22 -4.69 5.09
CA ARG A 218 19.55 -4.19 3.76
C ARG A 218 19.58 -2.68 3.65
N GLN A 219 18.87 -1.97 4.50
CA GLN A 219 18.76 -0.51 4.52
C GLN A 219 19.03 0.02 5.94
N PRO A 220 20.28 0.20 6.35
CA PRO A 220 20.62 0.60 7.73
C PRO A 220 19.93 1.88 8.21
N LYS A 221 19.62 2.82 7.30
CA LYS A 221 18.83 4.03 7.61
C LYS A 221 17.45 3.73 8.23
N ARG A 222 16.94 2.51 8.06
CA ARG A 222 15.67 2.09 8.66
C ARG A 222 15.76 1.77 10.15
N PHE A 223 16.95 1.60 10.73
CA PHE A 223 17.13 1.46 12.17
C PHE A 223 16.60 2.67 12.94
N ALA A 224 16.64 3.87 12.34
CA ALA A 224 16.03 5.07 12.92
C ALA A 224 14.50 4.96 13.16
N LYS A 225 13.83 3.96 12.54
CA LYS A 225 12.38 3.70 12.72
C LYS A 225 12.07 2.72 13.87
N LEU A 226 13.09 2.09 14.47
CA LEU A 226 12.89 1.15 15.58
C LEU A 226 12.16 1.75 16.78
N PRO A 227 12.48 2.98 17.24
CA PRO A 227 11.76 3.58 18.34
C PRO A 227 10.26 3.74 18.08
N GLU A 228 9.88 4.09 16.83
CA GLU A 228 8.47 4.23 16.45
C GLU A 228 7.76 2.86 16.45
N ILE A 229 8.44 1.79 16.00
CA ILE A 229 7.89 0.42 16.02
C ILE A 229 7.75 -0.07 17.47
N ALA A 230 8.75 0.17 18.31
CA ALA A 230 8.70 -0.18 19.74
C ALA A 230 7.56 0.60 20.45
N SER A 231 7.42 1.89 20.15
CA SER A 231 6.32 2.70 20.65
C SER A 231 4.95 2.15 20.23
N PHE A 232 4.81 1.74 18.97
CA PHE A 232 3.59 1.09 18.50
C PHE A 232 3.24 -0.16 19.32
N LEU A 233 4.21 -1.08 19.49
CA LEU A 233 4.00 -2.31 20.23
C LEU A 233 3.65 -2.08 21.71
N TRP A 234 4.25 -1.06 22.32
CA TRP A 234 4.00 -0.69 23.71
C TRP A 234 2.58 -0.15 23.93
N HIS A 235 2.06 0.61 22.98
CA HIS A 235 0.76 1.28 23.12
C HIS A 235 -0.44 0.43 22.66
N VAL A 236 -0.22 -0.84 22.21
CA VAL A 236 -1.35 -1.72 21.89
C VAL A 236 -2.08 -2.11 23.17
N PRO A 237 -3.32 -1.67 23.39
CA PRO A 237 -4.06 -2.00 24.60
C PRO A 237 -4.40 -3.49 24.64
N PRO A 238 -4.41 -4.12 25.83
CA PRO A 238 -4.90 -5.48 25.98
C PRO A 238 -6.43 -5.53 25.81
N LYS A 239 -6.94 -6.72 25.48
CA LYS A 239 -8.37 -6.98 25.21
C LYS A 239 -9.33 -6.44 26.30
N ALA A 240 -8.94 -6.46 27.57
CA ALA A 240 -9.76 -6.02 28.69
C ALA A 240 -10.05 -4.50 28.69
N GLU A 241 -9.12 -3.68 28.19
CA GLU A 241 -9.31 -2.22 28.17
C GLU A 241 -10.20 -1.74 27.00
N PHE A 242 -10.41 -2.60 26.00
CA PHE A 242 -11.20 -2.25 24.82
C PHE A 242 -12.70 -2.39 25.05
N THR A 243 -13.12 -3.29 25.98
CA THR A 243 -14.52 -3.51 26.31
C THR A 243 -15.13 -2.41 27.20
N GLU A 244 -14.31 -1.64 27.92
CA GLU A 244 -14.80 -0.60 28.85
C GLU A 244 -14.93 0.80 28.20
N LYS A 245 -14.33 1.06 27.03
CA LYS A 245 -14.29 2.39 26.38
C LYS A 245 -15.08 2.51 25.09
N SER A 246 -16.02 1.63 24.81
CA SER A 246 -16.96 1.82 23.70
C SER A 246 -18.17 2.61 24.22
N PRO A 247 -18.28 3.92 23.95
CA PRO A 247 -19.54 4.63 24.24
C PRO A 247 -20.61 4.10 23.30
N LEU A 248 -21.73 3.76 23.88
CA LEU A 248 -23.04 3.52 23.25
C LEU A 248 -23.43 4.67 22.31
#